data_98bfa9acb4d0e46ccbe170dfc3f7f1a4
#
_entry.id   98bfa9acb4d0e46ccbe170dfc3f7f1a4
#
_cell.length_a   1.000
_cell.length_b   1.000
_cell.length_c   1.000
_cell.angle_alpha   90.00
_cell.angle_beta   90.00
_cell.angle_gamma   90.00
#
_symmetry.space_group_name_H-M   'P 1'
#
loop_
_entity.id
_entity.type
_entity.pdbx_description
1 polymer ?
#
loop_
_entity_poly.entity_id
_entity_poly.type
_entity_poly.pdbx_seq_one_letter_code
_entity_poly.pdbx_strand_id
1 'polypeptide(L)'
;MQIIRHVDALDASLCGGALSIGNFDGVHRGHAEIVKQVVARAKQYGGPAIIFTFDPHPVRLLRPDEVPPPLTWTERKAAILQSHGIDILFAYPTDRSLLALSPVDFFEKVVLGRLAVRGLVEGDNFCFGSGRSGNVTLLRELTSANGIDLDIVAPVQFDGSPVSSSRIRQLVAAGAVDMAGQLLTQPYRLRGMVTHGAGRGGLTGFPTANLEAIDTILPASGVYAGRGFCGEETWPAAIHIGPNPTFSEAKGKVEVHLIGCNESLYGFTLEVDFSKRLRDIETFADVNALCKQLALDVEKVQNVIGLDK
;
A
#
# COMPACT_ATOMS: atom_id res chain seq x y z
N MET A 1 13.92 0.59 10.64
CA MET A 1 12.99 1.73 10.75
C MET A 1 12.12 1.57 11.99
N GLN A 2 11.84 2.66 12.70
CA GLN A 2 10.95 2.67 13.86
C GLN A 2 9.53 3.06 13.42
N ILE A 3 8.51 2.32 13.89
CA ILE A 3 7.09 2.71 13.74
C ILE A 3 6.62 3.25 15.09
N ILE A 4 6.25 4.53 15.14
CA ILE A 4 5.74 5.19 16.35
C ILE A 4 4.23 5.36 16.20
N ARG A 5 3.46 4.83 17.17
CA ARG A 5 1.99 4.92 17.20
C ARG A 5 1.44 5.74 18.37
N HIS A 6 2.31 6.18 19.25
CA HIS A 6 1.92 6.96 20.43
C HIS A 6 2.67 8.28 20.46
N VAL A 7 1.94 9.34 20.75
CA VAL A 7 2.50 10.69 20.79
C VAL A 7 3.56 10.84 21.89
N ASP A 8 3.35 10.16 23.01
CA ASP A 8 4.26 10.20 24.17
C ASP A 8 5.57 9.41 23.94
N ALA A 9 5.66 8.65 22.86
CA ALA A 9 6.88 7.93 22.46
C ALA A 9 7.84 8.78 21.60
N LEU A 10 7.51 10.06 21.37
CA LEU A 10 8.40 11.01 20.71
C LEU A 10 9.43 11.52 21.71
N ASP A 11 10.67 11.17 21.54
CA ASP A 11 11.79 11.67 22.32
C ASP A 11 12.69 12.63 21.53
N ALA A 12 13.69 13.22 22.21
CA ALA A 12 14.59 14.20 21.60
C ALA A 12 15.43 13.64 20.44
N SER A 13 15.60 12.31 20.33
CA SER A 13 16.34 11.67 19.23
C SER A 13 15.62 11.77 17.88
N LEU A 14 14.32 12.07 17.92
CA LEU A 14 13.46 12.22 16.74
C LEU A 14 13.43 13.66 16.22
N CYS A 15 14.09 14.60 16.93
CA CYS A 15 14.09 16.01 16.60
C CYS A 15 15.21 16.37 15.61
N GLY A 16 15.05 17.50 14.93
CA GLY A 16 16.11 18.10 14.11
C GLY A 16 16.31 17.50 12.73
N GLY A 17 15.44 16.58 12.31
CA GLY A 17 15.49 15.94 11.00
C GLY A 17 14.64 16.64 9.94
N ALA A 18 14.24 15.85 8.92
CA ALA A 18 13.34 16.28 7.86
C ALA A 18 12.06 15.45 7.88
N LEU A 19 10.94 16.08 7.54
CA LEU A 19 9.59 15.52 7.63
C LEU A 19 8.82 15.69 6.32
N SER A 20 8.00 14.70 6.00
CA SER A 20 6.84 14.91 5.12
C SER A 20 5.58 14.35 5.75
N ILE A 21 4.43 14.96 5.49
CA ILE A 21 3.14 14.67 6.11
C ILE A 21 2.16 14.22 5.03
N GLY A 22 1.62 13.02 5.17
CA GLY A 22 0.65 12.52 4.20
C GLY A 22 0.19 11.10 4.47
N ASN A 23 -0.78 10.63 3.71
CA ASN A 23 -1.26 9.25 3.85
C ASN A 23 -0.26 8.22 3.32
N PHE A 24 0.57 8.57 2.36
CA PHE A 24 1.56 7.70 1.71
C PHE A 24 0.99 6.33 1.31
N ASP A 25 -0.31 6.31 0.94
CA ASP A 25 -0.97 5.06 0.61
C ASP A 25 -0.51 4.54 -0.76
N GLY A 26 0.00 3.29 -0.77
CA GLY A 26 0.63 2.64 -1.91
C GLY A 26 2.11 2.99 -2.13
N VAL A 27 2.66 4.01 -1.46
CA VAL A 27 4.05 4.50 -1.65
C VAL A 27 4.44 4.52 -3.14
N HIS A 28 3.64 5.24 -3.93
CA HIS A 28 3.82 5.33 -5.38
C HIS A 28 5.01 6.23 -5.77
N ARG A 29 5.38 6.26 -7.05
CA ARG A 29 6.52 7.03 -7.58
C ARG A 29 6.51 8.51 -7.18
N GLY A 30 5.33 9.15 -7.09
CA GLY A 30 5.23 10.52 -6.56
C GLY A 30 5.63 10.62 -5.10
N HIS A 31 5.24 9.65 -4.27
CA HIS A 31 5.69 9.56 -2.87
C HIS A 31 7.19 9.27 -2.79
N ALA A 32 7.73 8.41 -3.65
CA ALA A 32 9.16 8.09 -3.67
C ALA A 32 10.04 9.33 -3.95
N GLU A 33 9.59 10.25 -4.80
CA GLU A 33 10.33 11.49 -5.06
C GLU A 33 10.32 12.43 -3.83
N ILE A 34 9.19 12.51 -3.12
CA ILE A 34 9.12 13.22 -1.82
C ILE A 34 10.07 12.58 -0.81
N VAL A 35 9.99 11.25 -0.65
CA VAL A 35 10.83 10.47 0.29
C VAL A 35 12.30 10.67 0.01
N LYS A 36 12.72 10.64 -1.24
CA LYS A 36 14.10 10.89 -1.65
C LYS A 36 14.61 12.26 -1.17
N GLN A 37 13.78 13.31 -1.28
CA GLN A 37 14.15 14.64 -0.81
C GLN A 37 14.15 14.74 0.72
N VAL A 38 13.19 14.08 1.43
CA VAL A 38 13.20 13.97 2.89
C VAL A 38 14.52 13.36 3.38
N VAL A 39 14.92 12.23 2.78
CA VAL A 39 16.17 11.53 3.14
C VAL A 39 17.40 12.41 2.88
N ALA A 40 17.44 13.12 1.75
CA ALA A 40 18.53 14.03 1.42
C ALA A 40 18.64 15.19 2.45
N ARG A 41 17.53 15.80 2.83
CA ARG A 41 17.48 16.87 3.85
C ARG A 41 17.86 16.36 5.24
N ALA A 42 17.30 15.22 5.65
CA ALA A 42 17.64 14.59 6.92
C ALA A 42 19.14 14.35 7.06
N LYS A 43 19.78 13.81 6.00
CA LYS A 43 21.22 13.63 5.94
C LYS A 43 22.00 14.94 6.03
N GLN A 44 21.53 16.00 5.36
CA GLN A 44 22.14 17.34 5.42
C GLN A 44 22.12 17.91 6.85
N TYR A 45 21.04 17.66 7.60
CA TYR A 45 20.89 18.16 8.98
C TYR A 45 21.56 17.26 10.02
N GLY A 46 21.94 16.04 9.67
CA GLY A 46 22.42 15.02 10.60
C GLY A 46 21.32 14.50 11.55
N GLY A 47 20.06 14.57 11.11
CA GLY A 47 18.88 14.13 11.86
C GLY A 47 18.09 13.04 11.11
N PRO A 48 16.99 12.53 11.69
CA PRO A 48 16.21 11.45 11.10
C PRO A 48 15.37 11.90 9.91
N ALA A 49 15.14 10.97 8.96
CA ALA A 49 14.18 11.07 7.88
C ALA A 49 12.81 10.55 8.37
N ILE A 50 11.80 11.40 8.44
CA ILE A 50 10.53 11.11 9.10
C ILE A 50 9.38 11.21 8.09
N ILE A 51 8.51 10.21 8.09
CA ILE A 51 7.18 10.30 7.48
C ILE A 51 6.12 10.31 8.57
N PHE A 52 5.30 11.36 8.56
CA PHE A 52 4.09 11.44 9.38
C PHE A 52 2.91 10.94 8.56
N THR A 53 2.24 9.91 9.04
CA THR A 53 1.01 9.39 8.43
C THR A 53 -0.10 9.29 9.45
N PHE A 54 -1.33 9.18 8.95
CA PHE A 54 -2.53 9.13 9.76
C PHE A 54 -3.02 7.67 9.88
N ASP A 55 -3.24 7.18 11.10
CA ASP A 55 -3.80 5.85 11.36
C ASP A 55 -4.82 5.91 12.50
N PRO A 56 -6.13 5.78 12.22
CA PRO A 56 -6.75 5.54 10.91
C PRO A 56 -6.71 6.74 9.96
N HIS A 57 -6.98 6.47 8.68
CA HIS A 57 -7.11 7.50 7.63
C HIS A 57 -8.16 8.56 8.05
N PRO A 58 -7.89 9.89 7.92
CA PRO A 58 -8.78 10.96 8.37
C PRO A 58 -10.22 10.85 7.87
N VAL A 59 -10.42 10.41 6.63
CA VAL A 59 -11.75 10.23 6.02
C VAL A 59 -12.59 9.23 6.83
N ARG A 60 -11.98 8.24 7.51
CA ARG A 60 -12.69 7.27 8.33
C ARG A 60 -13.44 7.90 9.50
N LEU A 61 -12.94 9.00 10.01
CA LEU A 61 -13.57 9.75 11.10
C LEU A 61 -14.52 10.85 10.60
N LEU A 62 -14.23 11.43 9.43
CA LEU A 62 -14.98 12.55 8.88
C LEU A 62 -16.17 12.09 8.01
N ARG A 63 -15.97 11.05 7.21
CA ARG A 63 -16.92 10.50 6.24
C ARG A 63 -16.75 8.97 6.12
N PRO A 64 -17.22 8.20 7.12
CA PRO A 64 -16.98 6.75 7.20
C PRO A 64 -17.42 5.97 5.95
N ASP A 65 -18.50 6.42 5.30
CA ASP A 65 -19.05 5.78 4.09
C ASP A 65 -18.25 6.09 2.81
N GLU A 66 -17.34 7.07 2.85
CA GLU A 66 -16.51 7.49 1.73
C GLU A 66 -15.04 7.07 1.86
N VAL A 67 -14.73 6.18 2.80
CA VAL A 67 -13.34 5.74 3.03
C VAL A 67 -12.84 4.98 1.82
N PRO A 68 -11.80 5.49 1.13
CA PRO A 68 -11.23 4.73 0.03
C PRO A 68 -10.55 3.47 0.58
N PRO A 69 -10.76 2.29 -0.05
CA PRO A 69 -10.06 1.09 0.37
C PRO A 69 -8.54 1.32 0.26
N PRO A 70 -7.75 0.92 1.28
CA PRO A 70 -6.32 1.16 1.28
C PRO A 70 -5.61 0.35 0.19
N LEU A 71 -4.50 0.91 -0.32
CA LEU A 71 -3.57 0.22 -1.22
C LEU A 71 -2.53 -0.59 -0.43
N THR A 72 -2.22 -0.15 0.79
CA THR A 72 -1.24 -0.80 1.67
C THR A 72 -1.68 -0.72 3.11
N TRP A 73 -1.37 -1.73 3.90
CA TRP A 73 -1.44 -1.69 5.36
C TRP A 73 -0.18 -1.04 5.97
N THR A 74 -0.25 -0.66 7.24
CA THR A 74 0.78 0.17 7.88
C THR A 74 2.15 -0.49 7.90
N GLU A 75 2.26 -1.80 8.19
CA GLU A 75 3.53 -2.52 8.23
C GLU A 75 4.16 -2.63 6.83
N ARG A 76 3.37 -2.88 5.79
CA ARG A 76 3.84 -2.91 4.40
C ARG A 76 4.32 -1.53 3.96
N LYS A 77 3.54 -0.48 4.25
CA LYS A 77 3.93 0.92 4.02
C LYS A 77 5.27 1.22 4.67
N ALA A 78 5.43 0.81 5.93
CA ALA A 78 6.66 0.97 6.68
C ALA A 78 7.84 0.27 6.01
N ALA A 79 7.69 -1.00 5.63
CA ALA A 79 8.76 -1.75 4.96
C ALA A 79 9.19 -1.10 3.63
N ILE A 80 8.23 -0.59 2.84
CA ILE A 80 8.53 0.10 1.58
C ILE A 80 9.26 1.43 1.87
N LEU A 81 8.79 2.24 2.81
CA LEU A 81 9.44 3.50 3.19
C LEU A 81 10.86 3.27 3.72
N GLN A 82 11.07 2.21 4.51
CA GLN A 82 12.38 1.81 4.99
C GLN A 82 13.35 1.49 3.84
N SER A 83 12.90 0.77 2.82
CA SER A 83 13.74 0.45 1.65
C SER A 83 14.13 1.70 0.84
N HIS A 84 13.40 2.82 1.04
CA HIS A 84 13.73 4.12 0.46
C HIS A 84 14.52 5.04 1.41
N GLY A 85 14.94 4.54 2.59
CA GLY A 85 15.82 5.26 3.51
C GLY A 85 15.12 6.10 4.57
N ILE A 86 13.82 5.89 4.81
CA ILE A 86 13.13 6.51 5.94
C ILE A 86 13.51 5.81 7.25
N ASP A 87 13.82 6.60 8.28
CA ASP A 87 14.22 6.13 9.59
C ASP A 87 12.99 5.89 10.49
N ILE A 88 11.97 6.77 10.38
CA ILE A 88 10.83 6.80 11.25
C ILE A 88 9.53 6.95 10.46
N LEU A 89 8.57 6.04 10.70
CA LEU A 89 7.17 6.21 10.34
C LEU A 89 6.38 6.58 11.59
N PHE A 90 5.95 7.82 11.69
CA PHE A 90 5.03 8.24 12.73
C PHE A 90 3.59 8.05 12.26
N ALA A 91 3.00 6.90 12.63
CA ALA A 91 1.60 6.58 12.37
C ALA A 91 0.73 7.21 13.46
N TYR A 92 0.38 8.48 13.27
CA TYR A 92 -0.35 9.26 14.27
C TYR A 92 -1.73 8.66 14.52
N PRO A 93 -2.11 8.39 15.79
CA PRO A 93 -3.45 7.93 16.15
C PRO A 93 -4.46 9.05 15.91
N THR A 94 -5.02 9.07 14.70
CA THR A 94 -5.90 10.14 14.24
C THR A 94 -7.16 10.19 15.07
N ASP A 95 -7.46 11.33 15.63
CA ASP A 95 -8.65 11.61 16.41
C ASP A 95 -9.34 12.91 15.96
N ARG A 96 -10.50 13.19 16.54
CA ARG A 96 -11.26 14.41 16.23
C ARG A 96 -10.54 15.67 16.72
N SER A 97 -9.72 15.59 17.76
CA SER A 97 -8.99 16.73 18.29
C SER A 97 -7.91 17.21 17.33
N LEU A 98 -7.15 16.26 16.74
CA LEU A 98 -6.19 16.58 15.69
C LEU A 98 -6.87 17.19 14.46
N LEU A 99 -7.98 16.60 14.01
CA LEU A 99 -8.69 17.03 12.80
C LEU A 99 -9.41 18.40 12.97
N ALA A 100 -9.62 18.83 14.20
CA ALA A 100 -10.19 20.15 14.52
C ALA A 100 -9.16 21.27 14.59
N LEU A 101 -7.86 20.96 14.61
CA LEU A 101 -6.81 21.98 14.68
C LEU A 101 -6.84 22.88 13.46
N SER A 102 -6.75 24.21 13.69
CA SER A 102 -6.48 25.16 12.61
C SER A 102 -5.15 24.82 11.92
N PRO A 103 -4.88 25.28 10.69
CA PRO A 103 -3.57 25.09 10.07
C PRO A 103 -2.41 25.60 10.93
N VAL A 104 -2.57 26.75 11.58
CA VAL A 104 -1.54 27.32 12.46
C VAL A 104 -1.34 26.45 13.70
N ASP A 105 -2.44 26.07 14.39
CA ASP A 105 -2.35 25.18 15.56
C ASP A 105 -1.71 23.83 15.23
N PHE A 106 -2.06 23.25 14.06
CA PHE A 106 -1.45 22.01 13.60
C PHE A 106 0.07 22.18 13.41
N PHE A 107 0.48 23.23 12.74
CA PHE A 107 1.90 23.51 12.51
C PHE A 107 2.64 23.73 13.83
N GLU A 108 2.12 24.60 14.74
CA GLU A 108 2.75 24.89 16.01
C GLU A 108 2.81 23.69 16.96
N LYS A 109 1.68 22.96 17.12
CA LYS A 109 1.58 21.88 18.10
C LYS A 109 2.23 20.58 17.62
N VAL A 110 2.15 20.27 16.31
CA VAL A 110 2.63 19.01 15.76
C VAL A 110 4.02 19.15 15.16
N VAL A 111 4.20 20.09 14.22
CA VAL A 111 5.46 20.22 13.48
C VAL A 111 6.55 20.81 14.36
N LEU A 112 6.27 21.95 15.02
CA LEU A 112 7.23 22.63 15.89
C LEU A 112 7.32 21.96 17.27
N GLY A 113 6.16 21.80 17.92
CA GLY A 113 6.13 21.44 19.33
C GLY A 113 6.52 19.98 19.60
N ARG A 114 6.21 19.07 18.66
CA ARG A 114 6.44 17.62 18.88
C ARG A 114 7.59 17.07 18.07
N LEU A 115 7.71 17.46 16.80
CA LEU A 115 8.70 16.89 15.90
C LEU A 115 9.95 17.75 15.78
N ALA A 116 9.86 19.05 16.10
CA ALA A 116 10.96 20.00 16.12
C ALA A 116 11.91 19.83 14.91
N VAL A 117 11.32 19.66 13.71
CA VAL A 117 12.07 19.37 12.48
C VAL A 117 12.76 20.64 11.94
N ARG A 118 13.83 20.44 11.17
CA ARG A 118 14.57 21.51 10.50
C ARG A 118 14.15 21.71 9.06
N GLY A 119 13.48 20.71 8.46
CA GLY A 119 13.00 20.79 7.09
C GLY A 119 11.70 20.04 6.86
N LEU A 120 10.89 20.58 5.96
CA LEU A 120 9.66 19.97 5.44
C LEU A 120 9.80 19.74 3.95
N VAL A 121 9.25 18.61 3.48
CA VAL A 121 9.18 18.30 2.05
C VAL A 121 7.76 17.88 1.72
N GLU A 122 7.07 18.63 0.89
CA GLU A 122 5.67 18.39 0.57
C GLU A 122 5.38 18.44 -0.93
N GLY A 123 4.27 17.86 -1.35
CA GLY A 123 3.79 18.02 -2.72
C GLY A 123 3.15 19.39 -2.95
N ASP A 124 3.06 19.81 -4.20
CA ASP A 124 2.46 21.10 -4.59
C ASP A 124 0.97 21.25 -4.25
N ASN A 125 0.27 20.14 -4.07
CA ASN A 125 -1.15 20.04 -3.71
C ASN A 125 -1.37 19.78 -2.21
N PHE A 126 -0.34 19.91 -1.38
CA PHE A 126 -0.42 19.68 0.06
C PHE A 126 -1.43 20.61 0.72
N CYS A 127 -2.30 20.03 1.54
CA CYS A 127 -3.27 20.75 2.36
C CYS A 127 -3.30 20.18 3.77
N PHE A 128 -3.46 21.03 4.77
CA PHE A 128 -3.42 20.65 6.19
C PHE A 128 -4.40 21.46 7.04
N GLY A 129 -4.55 21.06 8.31
CA GLY A 129 -5.48 21.68 9.24
C GLY A 129 -6.95 21.37 8.95
N SER A 130 -7.83 21.88 9.83
CA SER A 130 -9.26 21.65 9.77
C SER A 130 -9.84 22.07 8.42
N GLY A 131 -10.67 21.20 7.83
CA GLY A 131 -11.27 21.43 6.52
C GLY A 131 -10.26 21.56 5.37
N ARG A 132 -8.98 21.17 5.56
CA ARG A 132 -7.90 21.34 4.58
C ARG A 132 -7.68 22.81 4.20
N SER A 133 -7.92 23.72 5.14
CA SER A 133 -7.87 25.18 4.90
C SER A 133 -6.45 25.73 4.77
N GLY A 134 -5.43 25.02 5.28
CA GLY A 134 -4.02 25.34 5.03
C GLY A 134 -3.55 24.78 3.69
N ASN A 135 -2.72 25.51 3.00
CA ASN A 135 -2.12 25.14 1.70
C ASN A 135 -0.62 25.44 1.67
N VAL A 136 0.04 25.20 0.55
CA VAL A 136 1.48 25.43 0.36
C VAL A 136 1.89 26.90 0.58
N THR A 137 1.03 27.86 0.24
CA THR A 137 1.32 29.28 0.46
C THR A 137 1.42 29.60 1.95
N LEU A 138 0.42 29.22 2.73
CA LEU A 138 0.45 29.37 4.18
C LEU A 138 1.62 28.58 4.83
N LEU A 139 1.91 27.37 4.30
CA LEU A 139 3.03 26.56 4.80
C LEU A 139 4.36 27.30 4.61
N ARG A 140 4.58 27.99 3.46
CA ARG A 140 5.77 28.81 3.22
C ARG A 140 5.91 29.94 4.22
N GLU A 141 4.82 30.63 4.53
CA GLU A 141 4.81 31.70 5.52
C GLU A 141 5.19 31.17 6.91
N LEU A 142 4.57 30.08 7.34
CA LEU A 142 4.83 29.48 8.65
C LEU A 142 6.26 28.95 8.78
N THR A 143 6.77 28.25 7.76
CA THR A 143 8.14 27.71 7.77
C THR A 143 9.17 28.82 7.74
N SER A 144 8.99 29.87 6.92
CA SER A 144 9.87 31.00 6.85
C SER A 144 9.95 31.75 8.18
N ALA A 145 8.81 31.99 8.83
CA ALA A 145 8.75 32.67 10.13
C ALA A 145 9.46 31.89 11.26
N ASN A 146 9.62 30.57 11.12
CA ASN A 146 10.21 29.70 12.13
C ASN A 146 11.58 29.12 11.74
N GLY A 147 12.18 29.57 10.63
CA GLY A 147 13.50 29.15 10.20
C GLY A 147 13.57 27.67 9.77
N ILE A 148 12.47 27.12 9.27
CA ILE A 148 12.37 25.76 8.75
C ILE A 148 12.52 25.79 7.23
N ASP A 149 13.39 24.96 6.67
CA ASP A 149 13.50 24.80 5.22
C ASP A 149 12.26 24.11 4.65
N LEU A 150 11.78 24.56 3.49
CA LEU A 150 10.64 23.98 2.80
C LEU A 150 10.96 23.66 1.34
N ASP A 151 10.87 22.39 0.98
CA ASP A 151 10.93 21.92 -0.41
C ASP A 151 9.53 21.54 -0.89
N ILE A 152 9.17 22.01 -2.09
CA ILE A 152 7.92 21.62 -2.75
C ILE A 152 8.23 20.78 -3.98
N VAL A 153 7.72 19.57 -3.98
CA VAL A 153 7.95 18.57 -5.02
C VAL A 153 6.85 18.64 -6.05
N ALA A 154 7.23 18.78 -7.31
CA ALA A 154 6.29 18.74 -8.42
C ALA A 154 5.72 17.32 -8.61
N PRO A 155 4.48 17.18 -9.11
CA PRO A 155 3.85 15.87 -9.33
C PRO A 155 4.60 15.07 -10.39
N VAL A 156 4.90 13.81 -10.08
CA VAL A 156 5.47 12.87 -11.03
C VAL A 156 4.41 12.49 -12.06
N GLN A 157 4.77 12.62 -13.32
CA GLN A 157 3.91 12.25 -14.45
C GLN A 157 4.23 10.82 -14.94
N PHE A 158 3.21 10.10 -15.32
CA PHE A 158 3.33 8.83 -16.02
C PHE A 158 2.26 8.76 -17.10
N ASP A 159 2.69 8.58 -18.36
CA ASP A 159 1.81 8.55 -19.52
C ASP A 159 0.88 9.79 -19.61
N GLY A 160 1.49 10.98 -19.49
CA GLY A 160 0.80 12.28 -19.58
C GLY A 160 -0.17 12.61 -18.46
N SER A 161 -0.22 11.81 -17.39
CA SER A 161 -1.12 12.02 -16.25
C SER A 161 -0.38 11.90 -14.91
N PRO A 162 -0.76 12.66 -13.88
CA PRO A 162 -0.10 12.59 -12.58
C PRO A 162 -0.28 11.21 -11.94
N VAL A 163 0.79 10.74 -11.28
CA VAL A 163 0.76 9.55 -10.44
C VAL A 163 0.07 9.89 -9.12
N SER A 164 -0.98 9.12 -8.76
CA SER A 164 -1.72 9.32 -7.51
C SER A 164 -2.32 8.02 -6.99
N SER A 165 -2.55 7.95 -5.66
CA SER A 165 -3.21 6.79 -5.03
C SER A 165 -4.62 6.55 -5.61
N SER A 166 -5.36 7.60 -5.98
CA SER A 166 -6.69 7.47 -6.60
C SER A 166 -6.63 6.78 -7.97
N ARG A 167 -5.67 7.17 -8.83
CA ARG A 167 -5.45 6.54 -10.14
C ARG A 167 -5.04 5.08 -9.97
N ILE A 168 -4.17 4.78 -9.00
CA ILE A 168 -3.74 3.40 -8.72
C ILE A 168 -4.91 2.55 -8.24
N ARG A 169 -5.79 3.07 -7.37
CA ARG A 169 -7.01 2.34 -6.95
C ARG A 169 -7.91 2.02 -8.14
N GLN A 170 -8.10 2.96 -9.06
CA GLN A 170 -8.87 2.71 -10.28
C GLN A 170 -8.27 1.60 -11.14
N LEU A 171 -6.95 1.60 -11.34
CA LEU A 171 -6.24 0.56 -12.09
C LEU A 171 -6.37 -0.81 -11.41
N VAL A 172 -6.15 -0.89 -10.09
CA VAL A 172 -6.32 -2.14 -9.33
C VAL A 172 -7.76 -2.62 -9.42
N ALA A 173 -8.74 -1.76 -9.17
CA ALA A 173 -10.17 -2.10 -9.26
C ALA A 173 -10.58 -2.57 -10.67
N ALA A 174 -9.93 -2.09 -11.72
CA ALA A 174 -10.13 -2.53 -13.09
C ALA A 174 -9.34 -3.82 -13.44
N GLY A 175 -8.50 -4.34 -12.53
CA GLY A 175 -7.66 -5.51 -12.76
C GLY A 175 -6.39 -5.22 -13.59
N ALA A 176 -6.07 -3.96 -13.88
CA ALA A 176 -4.87 -3.53 -14.58
C ALA A 176 -3.68 -3.45 -13.59
N VAL A 177 -3.36 -4.59 -12.97
CA VAL A 177 -2.36 -4.68 -11.88
C VAL A 177 -0.94 -4.42 -12.35
N ASP A 178 -0.62 -4.76 -13.58
CA ASP A 178 0.65 -4.47 -14.24
C ASP A 178 0.87 -2.97 -14.41
N MET A 179 -0.15 -2.24 -14.88
CA MET A 179 -0.12 -0.78 -14.95
C MET A 179 -0.05 -0.14 -13.56
N ALA A 180 -0.81 -0.67 -12.58
CA ALA A 180 -0.70 -0.22 -11.20
C ALA A 180 0.72 -0.39 -10.65
N GLY A 181 1.37 -1.52 -10.92
CA GLY A 181 2.76 -1.81 -10.54
C GLY A 181 3.76 -0.82 -11.15
N GLN A 182 3.51 -0.32 -12.38
CA GLN A 182 4.35 0.69 -13.00
C GLN A 182 4.27 2.07 -12.31
N LEU A 183 3.15 2.39 -11.66
CA LEU A 183 2.95 3.63 -10.91
C LEU A 183 3.42 3.50 -9.45
N LEU A 184 3.38 2.29 -8.90
CA LEU A 184 3.91 1.95 -7.57
C LEU A 184 5.44 1.83 -7.61
N THR A 185 6.07 1.73 -6.46
CA THR A 185 7.50 1.43 -6.32
C THR A 185 7.78 -0.07 -6.18
N GLN A 186 6.72 -0.85 -5.97
CA GLN A 186 6.73 -2.31 -5.87
C GLN A 186 5.42 -2.87 -6.43
N PRO A 187 5.34 -4.16 -6.80
CA PRO A 187 4.10 -4.78 -7.22
C PRO A 187 2.97 -4.57 -6.21
N TYR A 188 1.74 -4.41 -6.70
CA TYR A 188 0.58 -4.36 -5.82
C TYR A 188 0.49 -5.64 -5.01
N ARG A 189 0.25 -5.53 -3.69
CA ARG A 189 0.19 -6.66 -2.77
C ARG A 189 -1.04 -6.58 -1.89
N LEU A 190 -1.70 -7.70 -1.69
CA LEU A 190 -2.69 -7.89 -0.63
C LEU A 190 -2.21 -8.92 0.39
N ARG A 191 -2.85 -8.96 1.54
CA ARG A 191 -2.70 -10.00 2.56
C ARG A 191 -4.05 -10.52 2.99
N GLY A 192 -4.08 -11.78 3.43
CA GLY A 192 -5.25 -12.38 4.03
C GLY A 192 -4.86 -13.54 4.93
N MET A 193 -5.78 -13.94 5.81
CA MET A 193 -5.63 -15.16 6.60
C MET A 193 -6.03 -16.36 5.76
N VAL A 194 -5.23 -17.41 5.76
CA VAL A 194 -5.54 -18.66 5.07
C VAL A 194 -6.61 -19.43 5.86
N THR A 195 -7.77 -19.64 5.24
CA THR A 195 -8.91 -20.34 5.84
C THR A 195 -9.24 -21.62 5.06
N HIS A 196 -10.07 -22.48 5.66
CA HIS A 196 -10.57 -23.68 5.00
C HIS A 196 -11.54 -23.30 3.87
N GLY A 197 -11.26 -23.78 2.67
CA GLY A 197 -12.16 -23.71 1.53
C GLY A 197 -12.95 -25.01 1.34
N ALA A 198 -13.55 -25.16 0.17
CA ALA A 198 -14.30 -26.36 -0.19
C ALA A 198 -13.44 -27.64 -0.41
N GLY A 199 -12.10 -27.55 -0.31
CA GLY A 199 -11.16 -28.67 -0.41
C GLY A 199 -10.99 -29.28 -1.81
N ARG A 200 -11.55 -28.67 -2.85
CA ARG A 200 -11.59 -29.22 -4.22
C ARG A 200 -10.25 -29.18 -4.93
N GLY A 201 -9.37 -28.28 -4.55
CA GLY A 201 -8.04 -28.15 -5.14
C GLY A 201 -7.20 -29.42 -5.01
N GLY A 202 -7.36 -30.18 -3.91
CA GLY A 202 -6.73 -31.48 -3.74
C GLY A 202 -7.20 -32.53 -4.76
N LEU A 203 -8.47 -32.49 -5.17
CA LEU A 203 -9.04 -33.41 -6.15
C LEU A 203 -8.61 -33.10 -7.59
N THR A 204 -8.30 -31.85 -7.88
CA THR A 204 -7.85 -31.41 -9.21
C THR A 204 -6.34 -31.45 -9.39
N GLY A 205 -5.57 -31.70 -8.32
CA GLY A 205 -4.10 -31.63 -8.31
C GLY A 205 -3.55 -30.20 -8.17
N PHE A 206 -4.42 -29.19 -7.96
CA PHE A 206 -4.04 -27.79 -7.77
C PHE A 206 -4.58 -27.27 -6.42
N PRO A 207 -3.93 -27.60 -5.29
CA PRO A 207 -4.37 -27.15 -3.98
C PRO A 207 -4.33 -25.61 -3.92
N THR A 208 -5.37 -25.00 -3.31
CA THR A 208 -5.49 -23.55 -3.18
C THR A 208 -5.66 -23.13 -1.72
N ALA A 209 -5.01 -22.06 -1.33
CA ALA A 209 -5.26 -21.33 -0.09
C ALA A 209 -6.41 -20.32 -0.31
N ASN A 210 -7.42 -20.35 0.54
CA ASN A 210 -8.51 -19.38 0.54
C ASN A 210 -8.13 -18.23 1.48
N LEU A 211 -8.18 -16.99 0.99
CA LEU A 211 -7.83 -15.81 1.77
C LEU A 211 -9.07 -15.07 2.24
N GLU A 212 -9.12 -14.80 3.55
CA GLU A 212 -10.14 -13.98 4.21
C GLU A 212 -9.51 -12.82 4.98
N ALA A 213 -10.34 -11.95 5.52
CA ALA A 213 -9.94 -10.75 6.28
C ALA A 213 -8.98 -9.83 5.51
N ILE A 214 -9.20 -9.70 4.19
CA ILE A 214 -8.40 -8.83 3.34
C ILE A 214 -8.78 -7.37 3.62
N ASP A 215 -7.79 -6.56 3.97
CA ASP A 215 -7.95 -5.16 4.39
C ASP A 215 -7.57 -4.13 3.30
N THR A 216 -7.17 -4.58 2.11
CA THR A 216 -6.82 -3.74 0.96
C THR A 216 -7.82 -3.90 -0.18
N ILE A 217 -7.75 -3.00 -1.19
CA ILE A 217 -8.59 -3.07 -2.38
C ILE A 217 -8.35 -4.37 -3.15
N LEU A 218 -9.43 -5.05 -3.54
CA LEU A 218 -9.34 -6.24 -4.40
C LEU A 218 -9.25 -5.83 -5.88
N PRO A 219 -8.37 -6.46 -6.66
CA PRO A 219 -8.43 -6.40 -8.12
C PRO A 219 -9.76 -6.93 -8.67
N ALA A 220 -10.11 -6.54 -9.90
CA ALA A 220 -11.27 -7.08 -10.60
C ALA A 220 -11.26 -8.62 -10.63
N SER A 221 -12.43 -9.23 -10.77
CA SER A 221 -12.54 -10.69 -10.96
C SER A 221 -11.68 -11.15 -12.15
N GLY A 222 -10.94 -12.25 -11.97
CA GLY A 222 -10.02 -12.79 -12.97
C GLY A 222 -9.00 -13.74 -12.38
N VAL A 223 -8.11 -14.22 -13.24
CA VAL A 223 -6.94 -15.03 -12.86
C VAL A 223 -5.67 -14.21 -13.08
N TYR A 224 -4.79 -14.21 -12.11
CA TYR A 224 -3.58 -13.39 -12.08
C TYR A 224 -2.34 -14.23 -11.83
N ALA A 225 -1.22 -13.80 -12.38
CA ALA A 225 0.13 -14.26 -12.02
C ALA A 225 0.70 -13.36 -10.94
N GLY A 226 1.40 -13.96 -9.98
CA GLY A 226 2.07 -13.24 -8.92
C GLY A 226 2.97 -14.13 -8.07
N ARG A 227 3.35 -13.64 -6.89
CA ARG A 227 4.12 -14.38 -5.89
C ARG A 227 3.37 -14.40 -4.57
N GLY A 228 3.39 -15.55 -3.89
CA GLY A 228 2.92 -15.67 -2.52
C GLY A 228 4.08 -15.66 -1.53
N PHE A 229 3.85 -15.09 -0.34
CA PHE A 229 4.83 -14.94 0.73
C PHE A 229 4.21 -15.36 2.05
N CYS A 230 4.87 -16.29 2.75
CA CYS A 230 4.48 -16.70 4.10
C CYS A 230 5.76 -16.81 4.96
N GLY A 231 5.95 -15.87 5.90
CA GLY A 231 7.22 -15.73 6.58
C GLY A 231 8.34 -15.39 5.61
N GLU A 232 9.41 -16.19 5.61
CA GLU A 232 10.57 -16.03 4.70
C GLU A 232 10.42 -16.79 3.38
N GLU A 233 9.42 -17.66 3.28
CA GLU A 233 9.18 -18.49 2.11
C GLU A 233 8.44 -17.72 1.00
N THR A 234 8.79 -18.03 -0.25
CA THR A 234 8.22 -17.39 -1.43
C THR A 234 7.98 -18.39 -2.55
N TRP A 235 6.80 -18.32 -3.16
CA TRP A 235 6.41 -19.19 -4.28
C TRP A 235 5.80 -18.39 -5.42
N PRO A 236 5.97 -18.83 -6.68
CA PRO A 236 5.11 -18.36 -7.76
C PRO A 236 3.65 -18.70 -7.45
N ALA A 237 2.73 -17.83 -7.79
CA ALA A 237 1.32 -17.97 -7.42
C ALA A 237 0.38 -17.70 -8.59
N ALA A 238 -0.57 -18.62 -8.80
CA ALA A 238 -1.77 -18.36 -9.59
C ALA A 238 -2.88 -17.91 -8.64
N ILE A 239 -3.40 -16.70 -8.87
CA ILE A 239 -4.36 -16.04 -7.97
C ILE A 239 -5.69 -15.92 -8.70
N HIS A 240 -6.74 -16.53 -8.15
CA HIS A 240 -8.11 -16.40 -8.61
C HIS A 240 -8.87 -15.42 -7.73
N ILE A 241 -9.50 -14.41 -8.35
CA ILE A 241 -10.39 -13.47 -7.66
C ILE A 241 -11.76 -13.53 -8.33
N GLY A 242 -12.77 -13.88 -7.57
CA GLY A 242 -14.15 -13.87 -8.06
C GLY A 242 -14.95 -15.10 -7.70
N PRO A 243 -16.13 -15.27 -8.30
CA PRO A 243 -16.96 -16.46 -8.13
C PRO A 243 -16.29 -17.67 -8.81
N ASN A 244 -16.69 -18.87 -8.36
CA ASN A 244 -16.30 -20.11 -9.03
C ASN A 244 -17.50 -20.75 -9.74
N PRO A 245 -17.82 -20.30 -10.97
CA PRO A 245 -19.06 -20.67 -11.65
C PRO A 245 -19.13 -22.14 -12.04
N THR A 246 -17.99 -22.80 -12.27
CA THR A 246 -17.92 -24.25 -12.58
C THR A 246 -18.50 -25.10 -11.43
N PHE A 247 -18.50 -24.57 -10.20
CA PHE A 247 -19.04 -25.24 -9.02
C PHE A 247 -20.27 -24.52 -8.44
N SER A 248 -20.93 -23.66 -9.22
CA SER A 248 -22.12 -22.90 -8.83
C SER A 248 -21.95 -22.02 -7.58
N GLU A 249 -20.73 -21.52 -7.33
CA GLU A 249 -20.44 -20.61 -6.23
C GLU A 249 -20.56 -19.15 -6.69
N ALA A 250 -21.51 -18.42 -6.12
CA ALA A 250 -21.80 -17.03 -6.49
C ALA A 250 -20.97 -15.97 -5.73
N LYS A 251 -20.41 -16.31 -4.56
CA LYS A 251 -19.62 -15.37 -3.76
C LYS A 251 -18.21 -15.21 -4.30
N GLY A 252 -17.77 -13.98 -4.44
CA GLY A 252 -16.39 -13.67 -4.79
C GLY A 252 -15.43 -14.16 -3.69
N LYS A 253 -14.40 -14.88 -4.09
CA LYS A 253 -13.35 -15.44 -3.22
C LYS A 253 -11.98 -15.01 -3.74
N VAL A 254 -10.99 -15.08 -2.87
CA VAL A 254 -9.58 -15.01 -3.26
C VAL A 254 -8.97 -16.38 -2.98
N GLU A 255 -8.62 -17.09 -4.03
CA GLU A 255 -7.99 -18.41 -3.96
C GLU A 255 -6.60 -18.32 -4.58
N VAL A 256 -5.60 -18.86 -3.88
CA VAL A 256 -4.19 -18.77 -4.27
C VAL A 256 -3.60 -20.18 -4.38
N HIS A 257 -3.20 -20.58 -5.58
CA HIS A 257 -2.39 -21.76 -5.81
C HIS A 257 -0.91 -21.39 -5.79
N LEU A 258 -0.20 -21.84 -4.75
CA LEU A 258 1.24 -21.64 -4.59
C LEU A 258 1.99 -22.76 -5.29
N ILE A 259 2.69 -22.46 -6.36
CA ILE A 259 3.36 -23.45 -7.20
C ILE A 259 4.60 -23.99 -6.48
N GLY A 260 4.59 -25.30 -6.19
CA GLY A 260 5.68 -25.96 -5.46
C GLY A 260 5.56 -25.94 -3.93
N CYS A 261 4.53 -25.30 -3.37
CA CYS A 261 4.24 -25.36 -1.94
C CYS A 261 3.54 -26.67 -1.58
N ASN A 262 4.14 -27.43 -0.65
CA ASN A 262 3.57 -28.67 -0.13
C ASN A 262 3.17 -28.59 1.35
N GLU A 263 3.24 -27.38 1.92
CA GLU A 263 2.96 -27.14 3.34
C GLU A 263 1.51 -26.73 3.56
N SER A 264 1.02 -27.00 4.77
CA SER A 264 -0.28 -26.52 5.22
C SER A 264 -0.13 -25.12 5.78
N LEU A 265 -0.80 -24.14 5.16
CA LEU A 265 -0.72 -22.73 5.56
C LEU A 265 -1.97 -22.25 6.33
N TYR A 266 -2.87 -23.13 6.78
CA TYR A 266 -4.07 -22.75 7.53
C TYR A 266 -3.75 -21.98 8.81
N GLY A 267 -4.44 -20.85 8.99
CA GLY A 267 -4.24 -19.96 10.14
C GLY A 267 -3.05 -19.02 10.01
N PHE A 268 -2.23 -19.15 8.95
CA PHE A 268 -1.16 -18.20 8.67
C PHE A 268 -1.66 -17.03 7.82
N THR A 269 -0.97 -15.90 7.94
CA THR A 269 -1.14 -14.78 7.02
C THR A 269 -0.35 -15.05 5.75
N LEU A 270 -1.03 -15.06 4.61
CA LEU A 270 -0.41 -15.13 3.29
C LEU A 270 -0.50 -13.76 2.61
N GLU A 271 0.64 -13.25 2.16
CA GLU A 271 0.71 -12.08 1.29
C GLU A 271 0.86 -12.52 -0.16
N VAL A 272 0.24 -11.81 -1.10
CA VAL A 272 0.35 -12.11 -2.52
C VAL A 272 0.56 -10.84 -3.34
N ASP A 273 1.62 -10.84 -4.15
CA ASP A 273 1.89 -9.81 -5.17
C ASP A 273 1.13 -10.12 -6.45
N PHE A 274 0.74 -9.08 -7.17
CA PHE A 274 0.12 -9.17 -8.48
C PHE A 274 1.07 -8.61 -9.55
N SER A 275 1.52 -9.48 -10.44
CA SER A 275 2.41 -9.11 -11.55
C SER A 275 1.61 -8.85 -12.84
N LYS A 276 0.65 -9.73 -13.18
CA LYS A 276 -0.09 -9.64 -14.44
C LYS A 276 -1.46 -10.31 -14.36
N ARG A 277 -2.46 -9.73 -15.02
CA ARG A 277 -3.73 -10.40 -15.28
C ARG A 277 -3.56 -11.39 -16.44
N LEU A 278 -3.94 -12.65 -16.23
CA LEU A 278 -3.79 -13.73 -17.22
C LEU A 278 -5.04 -13.90 -18.09
N ARG A 279 -6.23 -13.82 -17.47
CA ARG A 279 -7.52 -14.01 -18.15
C ARG A 279 -8.70 -13.62 -17.24
N ASP A 280 -9.87 -13.57 -17.86
CA ASP A 280 -11.15 -13.47 -17.18
C ASP A 280 -11.57 -14.80 -16.54
N ILE A 281 -12.63 -14.77 -15.73
CA ILE A 281 -13.28 -15.97 -15.20
C ILE A 281 -14.03 -16.66 -16.33
N GLU A 282 -13.86 -17.99 -16.42
CA GLU A 282 -14.51 -18.83 -17.41
C GLU A 282 -15.24 -19.99 -16.73
N THR A 283 -16.31 -20.47 -17.35
CA THR A 283 -17.02 -21.69 -16.95
C THR A 283 -16.57 -22.85 -17.83
N PHE A 284 -16.20 -23.95 -17.24
CA PHE A 284 -15.72 -25.14 -17.93
C PHE A 284 -16.80 -26.22 -18.00
N ALA A 285 -16.85 -26.93 -19.10
CA ALA A 285 -17.87 -27.98 -19.34
C ALA A 285 -17.75 -29.16 -18.33
N ASP A 286 -16.53 -29.47 -17.91
CA ASP A 286 -16.22 -30.53 -16.94
C ASP A 286 -14.91 -30.25 -16.20
N VAL A 287 -14.62 -31.10 -15.19
CA VAL A 287 -13.40 -30.99 -14.36
C VAL A 287 -12.13 -31.20 -15.19
N ASN A 288 -12.16 -32.03 -16.24
CA ASN A 288 -10.97 -32.24 -17.08
C ASN A 288 -10.60 -30.99 -17.88
N ALA A 289 -11.61 -30.29 -18.41
CA ALA A 289 -11.39 -29.01 -19.10
C ALA A 289 -10.83 -27.95 -18.14
N LEU A 290 -11.34 -27.89 -16.90
CA LEU A 290 -10.80 -27.04 -15.83
C LEU A 290 -9.33 -27.38 -15.52
N CYS A 291 -8.99 -28.67 -15.30
CA CYS A 291 -7.62 -29.09 -15.01
C CYS A 291 -6.64 -28.73 -16.13
N LYS A 292 -7.03 -28.87 -17.40
CA LYS A 292 -6.20 -28.44 -18.54
C LYS A 292 -5.94 -26.95 -18.50
N GLN A 293 -6.95 -26.15 -18.21
CA GLN A 293 -6.77 -24.69 -18.11
C GLN A 293 -5.89 -24.30 -16.92
N LEU A 294 -6.06 -24.94 -15.75
CA LEU A 294 -5.21 -24.69 -14.58
C LEU A 294 -3.74 -25.00 -14.88
N ALA A 295 -3.44 -26.08 -15.63
CA ALA A 295 -2.08 -26.39 -16.04
C ALA A 295 -1.49 -25.29 -16.96
N LEU A 296 -2.27 -24.77 -17.91
CA LEU A 296 -1.87 -23.64 -18.75
C LEU A 296 -1.66 -22.35 -17.95
N ASP A 297 -2.50 -22.11 -16.94
CA ASP A 297 -2.34 -20.92 -16.09
C ASP A 297 -1.06 -21.02 -15.25
N VAL A 298 -0.72 -22.21 -14.70
CA VAL A 298 0.55 -22.45 -14.01
C VAL A 298 1.75 -22.20 -14.91
N GLU A 299 1.73 -22.70 -16.15
CA GLU A 299 2.79 -22.43 -17.13
C GLU A 299 2.95 -20.93 -17.41
N LYS A 300 1.83 -20.21 -17.60
CA LYS A 300 1.86 -18.74 -17.78
C LYS A 300 2.43 -18.02 -16.57
N VAL A 301 2.07 -18.43 -15.33
CA VAL A 301 2.62 -17.88 -14.10
C VAL A 301 4.14 -18.04 -14.07
N GLN A 302 4.64 -19.25 -14.35
CA GLN A 302 6.07 -19.54 -14.36
C GLN A 302 6.82 -18.67 -15.38
N ASN A 303 6.23 -18.46 -16.56
CA ASN A 303 6.80 -17.60 -17.60
C ASN A 303 6.83 -16.12 -17.16
N VAL A 304 5.76 -15.60 -16.56
CA VAL A 304 5.68 -14.21 -16.06
C VAL A 304 6.66 -13.99 -14.92
N ILE A 305 6.65 -14.87 -13.92
CA ILE A 305 7.47 -14.73 -12.70
C ILE A 305 8.95 -15.05 -12.97
N GLY A 306 9.24 -15.91 -13.94
CA GLY A 306 10.62 -16.24 -14.36
C GLY A 306 11.33 -15.11 -15.09
N LEU A 307 10.59 -14.17 -15.70
CA LEU A 307 11.14 -12.99 -16.38
C LEU A 307 11.53 -11.85 -15.41
N ASP A 308 11.03 -11.90 -14.17
CA ASP A 308 11.27 -10.89 -13.12
C ASP A 308 12.53 -11.21 -12.25
N LYS A 309 13.51 -11.94 -12.80
CA LYS A 309 14.78 -12.28 -12.11
C LYS A 309 15.85 -11.24 -12.33
#